data_24304ef16d5223f9732a31841c9e6c1f
#
_entry.id   24304ef16d5223f9732a31841c9e6c1f
#
_cell.length_a   1.000
_cell.length_b   1.000
_cell.length_c   1.000
_cell.angle_alpha   90.00
_cell.angle_beta   90.00
_cell.angle_gamma   90.00
#
_symmetry.space_group_name_H-M   'P 1'
#
loop_
_entity.id
_entity.type
_entity.pdbx_description
1 polymer ?
#
loop_
_entity_poly.entity_id
_entity_poly.type
_entity_poly.pdbx_seq_one_letter_code
_entity_poly.pdbx_strand_id
1 'polypeptide(L)'
;KSLLIDYANHLEALGRVAHKDVRSICKVHIFEPWPEVAALPANQVTGEQIADMMRRALELGKGRTANKLRSYVRAAYQMARASRSKASIPVRFKGYKVTANPAADTEPDESANIADKRPLTTAELKLYWRAIKAAPGFRGAVLRLHLLTGGQRIQQLVMLRTDNVTGNVITLYDGKGRPGKPARPH
;
A
#
# COMPACT_ATOMS: atom_id res chain seq x y z
N LYS A 1 -0.54 -12.36 -16.61
CA LYS A 1 -0.75 -12.93 -15.26
C LYS A 1 0.57 -13.22 -14.56
N SER A 2 1.47 -14.02 -15.14
CA SER A 2 2.72 -14.51 -14.51
C SER A 2 3.62 -13.38 -13.99
N LEU A 3 3.81 -12.28 -14.74
CA LEU A 3 4.59 -11.12 -14.29
C LEU A 3 4.09 -10.55 -12.96
N LEU A 4 2.76 -10.38 -12.80
CA LEU A 4 2.16 -9.81 -11.59
C LEU A 4 2.26 -10.77 -10.40
N ILE A 5 2.16 -12.07 -10.64
CA ILE A 5 2.38 -13.10 -9.62
C ILE A 5 3.84 -13.08 -9.16
N ASP A 6 4.80 -13.08 -10.09
CA ASP A 6 6.22 -13.02 -9.76
C ASP A 6 6.60 -11.72 -9.03
N TYR A 7 5.96 -10.60 -9.40
CA TYR A 7 6.12 -9.35 -8.68
C TYR A 7 5.64 -9.45 -7.23
N ALA A 8 4.46 -10.03 -7.00
CA ALA A 8 3.93 -10.26 -5.65
C ALA A 8 4.84 -11.19 -4.83
N ASN A 9 5.31 -12.30 -5.44
CA ASN A 9 6.25 -13.23 -4.81
C ASN A 9 7.58 -12.54 -4.44
N HIS A 10 8.06 -11.64 -5.31
CA HIS A 10 9.27 -10.87 -5.03
C HIS A 10 9.07 -9.91 -3.85
N LEU A 11 7.93 -9.22 -3.78
CA LEU A 11 7.59 -8.37 -2.63
C LEU A 11 7.54 -9.17 -1.33
N GLU A 12 6.96 -10.37 -1.37
CA GLU A 12 6.89 -11.28 -0.22
C GLU A 12 8.28 -11.71 0.25
N ALA A 13 9.15 -12.11 -0.68
CA ALA A 13 10.54 -12.47 -0.39
C ALA A 13 11.34 -11.31 0.24
N LEU A 14 10.95 -10.05 -0.08
CA LEU A 14 11.50 -8.85 0.54
C LEU A 14 10.81 -8.45 1.87
N GLY A 15 9.91 -9.27 2.41
CA GLY A 15 9.14 -8.95 3.62
C GLY A 15 8.15 -7.79 3.46
N ARG A 16 7.77 -7.41 2.22
CA ARG A 16 6.86 -6.29 1.96
C ARG A 16 5.41 -6.73 2.10
N VAL A 17 4.69 -6.21 3.07
CA VAL A 17 3.27 -6.52 3.33
C VAL A 17 2.37 -6.26 2.11
N ALA A 18 2.77 -5.33 1.24
CA ALA A 18 2.04 -4.99 0.02
C ALA A 18 1.78 -6.18 -0.92
N HIS A 19 2.53 -7.30 -0.82
CA HIS A 19 2.29 -8.51 -1.63
C HIS A 19 0.85 -9.03 -1.52
N LYS A 20 0.23 -8.92 -0.33
CA LYS A 20 -1.16 -9.35 -0.10
C LYS A 20 -2.15 -8.51 -0.89
N ASP A 21 -1.96 -7.20 -0.87
CA ASP A 21 -2.80 -6.23 -1.58
C ASP A 21 -2.64 -6.38 -3.10
N VAL A 22 -1.41 -6.57 -3.59
CA VAL A 22 -1.13 -6.87 -5.00
C VAL A 22 -1.88 -8.12 -5.47
N ARG A 23 -1.77 -9.23 -4.72
CA ARG A 23 -2.46 -10.48 -5.08
C ARG A 23 -3.97 -10.30 -5.14
N SER A 24 -4.55 -9.64 -4.13
CA SER A 24 -5.99 -9.40 -4.05
C SER A 24 -6.48 -8.53 -5.20
N ILE A 25 -5.86 -7.38 -5.43
CA ILE A 25 -6.25 -6.45 -6.49
C ILE A 25 -6.07 -7.08 -7.86
N CYS A 26 -4.96 -7.77 -8.12
CA CYS A 26 -4.75 -8.44 -9.40
C CYS A 26 -5.76 -9.56 -9.64
N LYS A 27 -6.09 -10.35 -8.62
CA LYS A 27 -7.11 -11.41 -8.74
C LYS A 27 -8.47 -10.82 -9.13
N VAL A 28 -8.98 -9.87 -8.33
CA VAL A 28 -10.37 -9.37 -8.42
C VAL A 28 -10.56 -8.40 -9.60
N HIS A 29 -9.54 -7.64 -9.96
CA HIS A 29 -9.69 -6.55 -10.94
C HIS A 29 -8.95 -6.80 -12.26
N ILE A 30 -8.10 -7.84 -12.35
CA ILE A 30 -7.39 -8.20 -13.59
C ILE A 30 -7.72 -9.65 -13.99
N PHE A 31 -7.38 -10.63 -13.15
CA PHE A 31 -7.38 -12.03 -13.60
C PHE A 31 -8.78 -12.60 -13.80
N GLU A 32 -9.73 -12.29 -12.91
CA GLU A 32 -11.10 -12.77 -13.00
C GLU A 32 -11.91 -12.05 -14.09
N PRO A 33 -11.86 -10.69 -14.18
CA PRO A 33 -12.67 -9.99 -15.17
C PRO A 33 -12.08 -9.99 -16.60
N TRP A 34 -10.76 -10.19 -16.74
CA TRP A 34 -10.02 -10.08 -18.00
C TRP A 34 -9.13 -11.30 -18.25
N PRO A 35 -9.67 -12.52 -18.26
CA PRO A 35 -8.87 -13.75 -18.35
C PRO A 35 -8.03 -13.81 -19.65
N GLU A 36 -8.55 -13.30 -20.78
CA GLU A 36 -7.84 -13.25 -22.06
C GLU A 36 -6.63 -12.31 -21.98
N VAL A 37 -6.78 -11.12 -21.42
CA VAL A 37 -5.66 -10.18 -21.24
C VAL A 37 -4.66 -10.73 -20.22
N ALA A 38 -5.15 -11.37 -19.17
CA ALA A 38 -4.30 -12.02 -18.19
C ALA A 38 -3.47 -13.17 -18.77
N ALA A 39 -3.94 -13.83 -19.82
CA ALA A 39 -3.24 -14.90 -20.55
C ALA A 39 -2.16 -14.38 -21.51
N LEU A 40 -2.25 -13.12 -21.96
CA LEU A 40 -1.28 -12.54 -22.89
C LEU A 40 0.16 -12.55 -22.31
N PRO A 41 1.18 -12.70 -23.16
CA PRO A 41 2.55 -12.34 -22.83
C PRO A 41 2.64 -10.90 -22.31
N ALA A 42 3.45 -10.65 -21.29
CA ALA A 42 3.51 -9.35 -20.65
C ALA A 42 3.89 -8.20 -21.61
N ASN A 43 4.71 -8.47 -22.62
CA ASN A 43 5.13 -7.51 -23.64
C ASN A 43 4.04 -7.20 -24.70
N GLN A 44 2.88 -7.85 -24.63
CA GLN A 44 1.77 -7.61 -25.56
C GLN A 44 0.60 -6.87 -24.89
N VAL A 45 0.64 -6.67 -23.59
CA VAL A 45 -0.39 -5.90 -22.87
C VAL A 45 -0.23 -4.41 -23.17
N THR A 46 -1.34 -3.75 -23.46
CA THR A 46 -1.38 -2.32 -23.86
C THR A 46 -1.80 -1.40 -22.71
N GLY A 47 -1.51 -0.11 -22.85
CA GLY A 47 -1.98 0.92 -21.92
C GLY A 47 -3.51 1.04 -21.91
N GLU A 48 -4.14 0.89 -23.06
CA GLU A 48 -5.61 0.90 -23.21
C GLU A 48 -6.27 -0.19 -22.37
N GLN A 49 -5.76 -1.43 -22.46
CA GLN A 49 -6.27 -2.54 -21.63
C GLN A 49 -6.14 -2.25 -20.12
N ILE A 50 -5.06 -1.59 -19.70
CA ILE A 50 -4.90 -1.20 -18.30
C ILE A 50 -5.88 -0.09 -17.93
N ALA A 51 -6.09 0.89 -18.82
CA ALA A 51 -7.08 1.95 -18.63
C ALA A 51 -8.50 1.38 -18.48
N ASP A 52 -8.87 0.36 -19.27
CA ASP A 52 -10.16 -0.32 -19.17
C ASP A 52 -10.34 -1.05 -17.83
N MET A 53 -9.30 -1.71 -17.33
CA MET A 53 -9.30 -2.31 -15.99
C MET A 53 -9.49 -1.25 -14.89
N MET A 54 -8.86 -0.09 -15.04
CA MET A 54 -9.03 1.04 -14.12
C MET A 54 -10.45 1.61 -14.21
N ARG A 55 -10.98 1.81 -15.42
CA ARG A 55 -12.34 2.31 -15.66
C ARG A 55 -13.38 1.42 -14.99
N ARG A 56 -13.29 0.11 -15.18
CA ARG A 56 -14.17 -0.84 -14.49
C ARG A 56 -14.11 -0.67 -12.96
N ALA A 57 -12.95 -0.45 -12.39
CA ALA A 57 -12.82 -0.24 -10.94
C ALA A 57 -13.44 1.09 -10.50
N LEU A 58 -13.36 2.14 -11.32
CA LEU A 58 -14.02 3.44 -11.09
C LEU A 58 -15.55 3.29 -11.14
N GLU A 59 -16.10 2.59 -12.14
CA GLU A 59 -17.53 2.31 -12.29
C GLU A 59 -18.10 1.54 -11.08
N LEU A 60 -17.29 0.72 -10.44
CA LEU A 60 -17.62 0.04 -9.18
C LEU A 60 -17.47 0.95 -7.93
N GLY A 61 -17.24 2.25 -8.09
CA GLY A 61 -17.02 3.19 -7.00
C GLY A 61 -15.71 2.99 -6.24
N LYS A 62 -14.72 2.28 -6.82
CA LYS A 62 -13.46 1.91 -6.17
C LYS A 62 -12.26 2.70 -6.71
N GLY A 63 -12.37 4.04 -6.77
CA GLY A 63 -11.34 4.90 -7.35
C GLY A 63 -9.95 4.72 -6.74
N ARG A 64 -9.83 4.62 -5.41
CA ARG A 64 -8.55 4.32 -4.77
C ARG A 64 -7.96 2.96 -5.18
N THR A 65 -8.82 1.98 -5.46
CA THR A 65 -8.38 0.67 -5.95
C THR A 65 -7.92 0.75 -7.39
N ALA A 66 -8.56 1.55 -8.25
CA ALA A 66 -8.11 1.81 -9.61
C ALA A 66 -6.68 2.41 -9.61
N ASN A 67 -6.42 3.40 -8.77
CA ASN A 67 -5.09 4.00 -8.64
C ASN A 67 -4.05 3.02 -8.07
N LYS A 68 -4.42 2.16 -7.13
CA LYS A 68 -3.54 1.10 -6.63
C LYS A 68 -3.23 0.05 -7.71
N LEU A 69 -4.25 -0.39 -8.48
CA LEU A 69 -4.09 -1.31 -9.60
C LEU A 69 -3.02 -0.76 -10.57
N ARG A 70 -3.22 0.48 -11.03
CA ARG A 70 -2.26 1.16 -11.89
C ARG A 70 -0.86 1.16 -11.30
N SER A 71 -0.72 1.54 -10.03
CA SER A 71 0.57 1.64 -9.35
C SER A 71 1.29 0.30 -9.28
N TYR A 72 0.57 -0.79 -8.98
CA TYR A 72 1.15 -2.12 -8.89
C TYR A 72 1.53 -2.68 -10.26
N VAL A 73 0.69 -2.51 -11.28
CA VAL A 73 1.01 -2.90 -12.65
C VAL A 73 2.23 -2.12 -13.12
N ARG A 74 2.24 -0.79 -12.94
CA ARG A 74 3.38 0.07 -13.29
C ARG A 74 4.68 -0.38 -12.62
N ALA A 75 4.63 -0.72 -11.33
CA ALA A 75 5.81 -1.18 -10.60
C ALA A 75 6.32 -2.55 -11.09
N ALA A 76 5.43 -3.49 -11.39
CA ALA A 76 5.78 -4.80 -11.93
C ALA A 76 6.46 -4.70 -13.30
N TYR A 77 5.89 -3.91 -14.20
CA TYR A 77 6.47 -3.67 -15.53
C TYR A 77 7.78 -2.90 -15.45
N GLN A 78 7.88 -1.90 -14.59
CA GLN A 78 9.13 -1.18 -14.34
C GLN A 78 10.22 -2.11 -13.82
N MET A 79 9.90 -3.05 -12.95
CA MET A 79 10.83 -4.06 -12.45
C MET A 79 11.30 -4.98 -13.59
N ALA A 80 10.37 -5.50 -14.39
CA ALA A 80 10.71 -6.34 -15.53
C ALA A 80 11.64 -5.61 -16.54
N ARG A 81 11.34 -4.34 -16.84
CA ARG A 81 12.18 -3.51 -17.71
C ARG A 81 13.57 -3.28 -17.12
N ALA A 82 13.63 -2.90 -15.84
CA ALA A 82 14.89 -2.61 -15.15
C ALA A 82 15.76 -3.86 -14.90
N SER A 83 15.20 -5.07 -14.97
CA SER A 83 15.95 -6.32 -14.76
C SER A 83 17.09 -6.51 -15.78
N ARG A 84 17.05 -5.80 -16.89
CA ARG A 84 18.10 -5.84 -17.93
C ARG A 84 19.38 -5.11 -17.53
N SER A 85 19.26 -4.08 -16.69
CA SER A 85 20.37 -3.21 -16.28
C SER A 85 20.64 -3.22 -14.77
N LYS A 86 19.71 -3.72 -13.95
CA LYS A 86 19.82 -3.69 -12.51
C LYS A 86 20.02 -5.10 -11.94
N ALA A 87 21.26 -5.40 -11.53
CA ALA A 87 21.67 -6.72 -11.05
C ALA A 87 20.91 -7.21 -9.81
N SER A 88 20.40 -6.31 -8.97
CA SER A 88 19.63 -6.66 -7.76
C SER A 88 18.23 -7.18 -8.03
N ILE A 89 17.75 -7.13 -9.28
CA ILE A 89 16.46 -7.69 -9.69
C ILE A 89 16.67 -9.14 -10.18
N PRO A 90 15.87 -10.11 -9.68
CA PRO A 90 16.01 -11.50 -10.09
C PRO A 90 15.94 -11.68 -11.61
N VAL A 91 16.82 -12.54 -12.15
CA VAL A 91 17.01 -12.76 -13.59
C VAL A 91 15.73 -13.23 -14.30
N ARG A 92 14.81 -13.91 -13.58
CA ARG A 92 13.53 -14.37 -14.14
C ARG A 92 12.70 -13.25 -14.76
N PHE A 93 12.83 -12.00 -14.27
CA PHE A 93 12.10 -10.86 -14.82
C PHE A 93 12.55 -10.49 -16.24
N LYS A 94 13.77 -10.85 -16.67
CA LYS A 94 14.23 -10.68 -18.06
C LYS A 94 13.42 -11.53 -19.05
N GLY A 95 12.94 -12.69 -18.60
CA GLY A 95 12.16 -13.62 -19.42
C GLY A 95 10.83 -13.04 -19.94
N TYR A 96 10.30 -12.01 -19.28
CA TYR A 96 9.07 -11.32 -19.74
C TYR A 96 9.26 -10.43 -20.95
N LYS A 97 10.52 -10.18 -21.39
CA LYS A 97 10.89 -9.40 -22.60
C LYS A 97 10.24 -8.01 -22.66
N VAL A 98 9.93 -7.44 -21.51
CA VAL A 98 9.30 -6.11 -21.40
C VAL A 98 10.31 -5.02 -21.78
N THR A 99 9.96 -4.19 -22.75
CA THR A 99 10.74 -3.04 -23.23
C THR A 99 10.08 -1.71 -22.86
N ALA A 100 8.74 -1.65 -22.86
CA ALA A 100 7.94 -0.51 -22.48
C ALA A 100 7.10 -0.80 -21.24
N ASN A 101 6.60 0.22 -20.58
CA ASN A 101 5.72 0.09 -19.43
C ASN A 101 4.32 0.60 -19.79
N PRO A 102 3.37 -0.27 -20.15
CA PRO A 102 2.05 0.16 -20.63
C PRO A 102 1.25 0.93 -19.56
N ALA A 103 1.54 0.72 -18.28
CA ALA A 103 0.89 1.49 -17.22
C ALA A 103 1.48 2.90 -17.06
N ALA A 104 2.61 3.22 -17.72
CA ALA A 104 3.14 4.58 -17.72
C ALA A 104 2.29 5.53 -18.58
N ASP A 105 1.62 4.98 -19.60
CA ASP A 105 0.78 5.73 -20.54
C ASP A 105 -0.64 5.99 -19.98
N THR A 106 -0.93 5.50 -18.77
CA THR A 106 -2.21 5.74 -18.07
C THR A 106 -2.02 6.82 -17.01
N GLU A 107 -3.11 7.51 -16.65
CA GLU A 107 -3.12 8.51 -15.58
C GLU A 107 -3.93 8.05 -14.36
N PRO A 108 -3.57 8.49 -13.14
CA PRO A 108 -4.39 8.22 -11.97
C PRO A 108 -5.65 9.08 -11.99
N ASP A 109 -6.73 8.60 -11.38
CA ASP A 109 -7.87 9.45 -11.05
C ASP A 109 -7.53 10.28 -9.80
N GLU A 110 -7.30 11.56 -9.98
CA GLU A 110 -6.94 12.49 -8.90
C GLU A 110 -8.09 12.67 -7.90
N SER A 111 -9.35 12.63 -8.38
CA SER A 111 -10.53 12.80 -7.54
C SER A 111 -10.65 11.71 -6.48
N ALA A 112 -10.19 10.51 -6.78
CA ALA A 112 -10.21 9.36 -5.87
C ALA A 112 -9.21 9.46 -4.71
N ASN A 113 -8.25 10.38 -4.77
CA ASN A 113 -7.21 10.57 -3.75
C ASN A 113 -7.53 11.68 -2.76
N ILE A 114 -8.67 12.36 -2.92
CA ILE A 114 -9.10 13.41 -1.98
C ILE A 114 -9.36 12.78 -0.62
N ALA A 115 -8.64 13.25 0.40
CA ALA A 115 -8.85 12.81 1.77
C ALA A 115 -10.04 13.58 2.37
N ASP A 116 -10.99 12.87 2.95
CA ASP A 116 -11.96 13.48 3.84
C ASP A 116 -11.24 13.94 5.11
N LYS A 117 -11.08 15.24 5.24
CA LYS A 117 -10.40 15.90 6.37
C LYS A 117 -11.39 16.51 7.37
N ARG A 118 -12.52 15.85 7.59
CA ARG A 118 -13.46 16.32 8.60
C ARG A 118 -12.90 16.09 10.01
N PRO A 119 -12.52 17.14 10.75
CA PRO A 119 -12.12 17.01 12.14
C PRO A 119 -13.36 16.70 13.02
N LEU A 120 -13.13 16.06 14.17
CA LEU A 120 -14.17 15.90 15.17
C LEU A 120 -14.56 17.26 15.73
N THR A 121 -15.86 17.48 15.90
CA THR A 121 -16.37 18.62 16.68
C THR A 121 -16.03 18.44 18.16
N THR A 122 -16.08 19.52 18.95
CA THR A 122 -15.84 19.45 20.38
C THR A 122 -16.83 18.49 21.09
N ALA A 123 -18.10 18.44 20.65
CA ALA A 123 -19.09 17.52 21.18
C ALA A 123 -18.73 16.06 20.89
N GLU A 124 -18.36 15.74 19.64
CA GLU A 124 -17.90 14.40 19.23
C GLU A 124 -16.63 13.99 19.99
N LEU A 125 -15.68 14.92 20.16
CA LEU A 125 -14.46 14.66 20.91
C LEU A 125 -14.74 14.35 22.39
N LYS A 126 -15.69 15.04 23.02
CA LYS A 126 -16.12 14.73 24.39
C LYS A 126 -16.76 13.35 24.49
N LEU A 127 -17.60 12.96 23.54
CA LEU A 127 -18.21 11.61 23.50
C LEU A 127 -17.13 10.54 23.28
N TYR A 128 -16.23 10.76 22.34
CA TYR A 128 -15.10 9.87 22.08
C TYR A 128 -14.24 9.70 23.33
N TRP A 129 -13.86 10.81 24.00
CA TRP A 129 -13.07 10.76 25.22
C TRP A 129 -13.76 9.96 26.35
N ARG A 130 -15.04 10.15 26.56
CA ARG A 130 -15.82 9.38 27.57
C ARG A 130 -15.73 7.87 27.27
N ALA A 131 -15.92 7.48 26.02
CA ALA A 131 -15.87 6.09 25.60
C ALA A 131 -14.47 5.47 25.81
N ILE A 132 -13.41 6.13 25.36
CA ILE A 132 -12.04 5.58 25.49
C ILE A 132 -11.49 5.68 26.92
N LYS A 133 -11.93 6.64 27.72
CA LYS A 133 -11.57 6.76 29.14
C LYS A 133 -12.05 5.55 29.93
N ALA A 134 -13.25 5.07 29.68
CA ALA A 134 -13.86 3.90 30.31
C ALA A 134 -13.37 2.57 29.73
N ALA A 135 -12.74 2.56 28.55
CA ALA A 135 -12.30 1.33 27.89
C ALA A 135 -11.15 0.65 28.69
N PRO A 136 -11.32 -0.63 29.09
CA PRO A 136 -10.31 -1.32 29.89
C PRO A 136 -9.14 -1.83 29.04
N GLY A 137 -8.07 -2.24 29.74
CA GLY A 137 -6.94 -2.97 29.19
C GLY A 137 -6.09 -2.21 28.18
N PHE A 138 -5.25 -2.96 27.47
CA PHE A 138 -4.27 -2.44 26.51
C PHE A 138 -4.91 -1.60 25.40
N ARG A 139 -6.03 -2.07 24.84
CA ARG A 139 -6.74 -1.35 23.78
C ARG A 139 -7.17 0.06 24.23
N GLY A 140 -7.75 0.17 25.42
CA GLY A 140 -8.13 1.47 26.00
C GLY A 140 -6.93 2.38 26.23
N ALA A 141 -5.83 1.83 26.74
CA ALA A 141 -4.58 2.58 26.95
C ALA A 141 -4.03 3.15 25.63
N VAL A 142 -3.96 2.34 24.56
CA VAL A 142 -3.49 2.79 23.25
C VAL A 142 -4.39 3.89 22.67
N LEU A 143 -5.72 3.77 22.79
CA LEU A 143 -6.64 4.77 22.27
C LEU A 143 -6.51 6.12 23.03
N ARG A 144 -6.35 6.07 24.35
CA ARG A 144 -6.09 7.28 25.15
C ARG A 144 -4.76 7.93 24.77
N LEU A 145 -3.70 7.13 24.68
CA LEU A 145 -2.36 7.61 24.29
C LEU A 145 -2.39 8.21 22.88
N HIS A 146 -3.06 7.56 21.92
CA HIS A 146 -3.23 8.06 20.56
C HIS A 146 -3.86 9.45 20.53
N LEU A 147 -4.93 9.66 21.30
CA LEU A 147 -5.59 10.96 21.36
C LEU A 147 -4.69 12.01 22.04
N LEU A 148 -4.10 11.68 23.19
CA LEU A 148 -3.30 12.60 24.00
C LEU A 148 -1.97 13.01 23.32
N THR A 149 -1.43 12.16 22.45
CA THR A 149 -0.21 12.46 21.69
C THR A 149 -0.47 13.11 20.31
N GLY A 150 -1.71 13.57 20.06
CA GLY A 150 -2.05 14.25 18.81
C GLY A 150 -2.15 13.34 17.59
N GLY A 151 -2.53 12.06 17.76
CA GLY A 151 -2.81 11.16 16.65
C GLY A 151 -1.58 10.48 16.04
N GLN A 152 -0.62 10.11 16.87
CA GLN A 152 0.55 9.33 16.44
C GLN A 152 0.13 7.98 15.81
N ARG A 153 0.94 7.44 14.91
CA ARG A 153 0.62 6.17 14.26
C ARG A 153 0.42 5.06 15.30
N ILE A 154 -0.76 4.41 15.25
CA ILE A 154 -1.11 3.32 16.18
C ILE A 154 -0.01 2.25 16.25
N GLN A 155 0.58 1.89 15.10
CA GLN A 155 1.67 0.92 15.04
C GLN A 155 2.91 1.33 15.85
N GLN A 156 3.20 2.63 15.98
CA GLN A 156 4.29 3.12 16.82
C GLN A 156 3.92 3.02 18.31
N LEU A 157 2.65 3.35 18.65
CA LEU A 157 2.16 3.30 20.03
C LEU A 157 2.08 1.87 20.58
N VAL A 158 1.67 0.89 19.78
CA VAL A 158 1.60 -0.51 20.21
C VAL A 158 2.96 -1.18 20.35
N MET A 159 4.01 -0.58 19.79
CA MET A 159 5.40 -1.06 19.90
C MET A 159 6.20 -0.37 21.01
N LEU A 160 5.57 0.55 21.77
CA LEU A 160 6.21 1.23 22.88
C LEU A 160 6.66 0.23 23.96
N ARG A 161 7.84 0.50 24.51
CA ARG A 161 8.44 -0.20 25.63
C ARG A 161 8.69 0.78 26.75
N THR A 162 8.94 0.28 27.94
CA THR A 162 9.23 1.10 29.14
C THR A 162 10.47 1.96 28.96
N ASP A 163 11.49 1.44 28.28
CA ASP A 163 12.73 2.15 27.95
C ASP A 163 12.56 3.29 26.93
N ASN A 164 11.41 3.35 26.27
CA ASN A 164 11.05 4.47 25.37
C ASN A 164 10.41 5.65 26.11
N VAL A 165 10.25 5.56 27.42
CA VAL A 165 9.68 6.62 28.27
C VAL A 165 10.74 7.10 29.24
N THR A 166 11.13 8.37 29.13
CA THR A 166 12.12 8.99 30.02
C THR A 166 11.55 10.30 30.55
N GLY A 167 11.22 10.32 31.84
CA GLY A 167 10.55 11.46 32.45
C GLY A 167 9.21 11.75 31.75
N ASN A 168 9.06 12.94 31.18
CA ASN A 168 7.87 13.37 30.44
C ASN A 168 7.99 13.20 28.94
N VAL A 169 8.99 12.49 28.44
CA VAL A 169 9.25 12.29 27.01
C VAL A 169 8.97 10.86 26.60
N ILE A 170 8.22 10.69 25.51
CA ILE A 170 7.99 9.40 24.86
C ILE A 170 8.73 9.42 23.52
N THR A 171 9.68 8.52 23.33
CA THR A 171 10.40 8.35 22.07
C THR A 171 9.70 7.30 21.22
N LEU A 172 9.19 7.72 20.08
CA LEU A 172 8.60 6.83 19.07
C LEU A 172 9.62 6.52 17.99
N TYR A 173 9.50 5.33 17.37
CA TYR A 173 10.41 4.92 16.32
C TYR A 173 9.69 4.73 14.99
N ASP A 174 10.13 5.45 13.95
CA ASP A 174 9.56 5.33 12.60
C ASP A 174 10.41 4.38 11.73
N GLY A 175 9.89 3.17 11.54
CA GLY A 175 10.44 2.16 10.61
C GLY A 175 9.88 2.25 9.19
N LYS A 176 8.97 3.18 8.90
CA LYS A 176 8.31 3.26 7.59
C LYS A 176 9.30 3.59 6.48
N GLY A 177 9.27 2.79 5.41
CA GLY A 177 10.11 3.00 4.23
C GLY A 177 11.59 2.64 4.41
N ARG A 178 11.97 1.98 5.52
CA ARG A 178 13.36 1.64 5.86
C ARG A 178 13.56 0.14 6.16
N PRO A 179 13.23 -0.77 5.23
CA PRO A 179 13.47 -2.19 5.45
C PRO A 179 14.97 -2.44 5.62
N GLY A 180 15.33 -3.20 6.66
CA GLY A 180 16.72 -3.52 6.98
C GLY A 180 17.57 -2.38 7.55
N LYS A 181 16.97 -1.22 7.84
CA LYS A 181 17.65 -0.09 8.52
C LYS A 181 16.99 0.16 9.89
N PRO A 182 17.75 0.63 10.89
CA PRO A 182 17.17 0.98 12.17
C PRO A 182 16.09 2.07 12.00
N ALA A 183 15.02 1.94 12.80
CA ALA A 183 13.99 2.95 12.87
C ALA A 183 14.57 4.29 13.38
N ARG A 184 14.03 5.41 12.90
CA ARG A 184 14.45 6.73 13.38
C ARG A 184 13.65 7.10 14.63
N PRO A 185 14.31 7.65 15.66
CA PRO A 185 13.63 8.25 16.81
C PRO A 185 12.86 9.51 16.35
N HIS A 186 11.77 9.80 17.07
CA HIS A 186 10.79 10.81 16.65
C HIS A 186 10.04 11.33 17.88
#